data_65e8fd95482268666223af1e173bfea4
#
_entry.id   65e8fd95482268666223af1e173bfea4
#
_cell.length_a   1.000
_cell.length_b   1.000
_cell.length_c   1.000
_cell.angle_alpha   90.00
_cell.angle_beta   90.00
_cell.angle_gamma   90.00
#
_symmetry.space_group_name_H-M   'P 1'
#
loop_
_entity.id
_entity.type
_entity.pdbx_description
1 polymer ?
#
loop_
_entity_poly.entity_id
_entity_poly.type
_entity_poly.pdbx_seq_one_letter_code
_entity_poly.pdbx_strand_id
1 'polypeptide(L)'
;MSDSIIQGNQLSRWYGVVMGLNNIDFEIRPGITGLVGPNGAGKSTLIQIITGQLQPSSGSLTVFGETPWNHPAILKRIGYCPERESLPEYLKPMDWLRGLGQISGISGSAFPELGVKLLKRVKLGEAHWKKRLGQYSKGMRQRVKLAQALMHSPDLLILDEPMNGLDPMGRQDIADILKSLAREGVSIVISSHILAELESLCKNILILNWGRVIASGAKNEIRSDLSQWAEELTVRCDDPQKLAGILFNEGHLLGFDINQEEQRLDFRIKNPSHFYKTWNRLLQDSGLTIFEISSKSQSLNQIFNKVTT
;
A
#
# COMPACT_ATOMS: atom_id res chain seq x y z
N MET A 1 9.30 20.21 -14.36
CA MET A 1 10.07 19.00 -13.99
C MET A 1 9.16 18.16 -13.12
N SER A 2 8.97 16.87 -13.39
CA SER A 2 8.05 16.04 -12.59
C SER A 2 8.63 15.89 -11.18
N ASP A 3 7.83 16.18 -10.15
CA ASP A 3 8.20 15.99 -8.74
C ASP A 3 8.25 14.49 -8.35
N SER A 4 8.32 13.57 -9.34
CA SER A 4 8.32 12.13 -9.08
C SER A 4 9.72 11.64 -8.64
N ILE A 5 9.74 10.83 -7.58
CA ILE A 5 10.98 10.22 -7.06
C ILE A 5 11.25 8.85 -7.67
N ILE A 6 10.20 8.14 -8.12
CA ILE A 6 10.31 6.88 -8.86
C ILE A 6 9.40 6.99 -10.08
N GLN A 7 9.90 6.60 -11.24
CA GLN A 7 9.14 6.57 -12.47
C GLN A 7 9.42 5.28 -13.23
N GLY A 8 8.35 4.56 -13.58
CA GLY A 8 8.39 3.39 -14.46
C GLY A 8 7.73 3.71 -15.78
N ASN A 9 8.39 3.35 -16.89
CA ASN A 9 7.88 3.57 -18.24
C ASN A 9 7.91 2.24 -19.00
N GLN A 10 6.74 1.75 -19.39
CA GLN A 10 6.55 0.48 -20.13
C GLN A 10 7.35 -0.68 -19.51
N LEU A 11 7.42 -0.68 -18.17
CA LEU A 11 8.28 -1.56 -17.41
C LEU A 11 7.77 -2.99 -17.44
N SER A 12 8.60 -3.94 -17.87
CA SER A 12 8.29 -5.37 -17.84
C SER A 12 9.42 -6.20 -17.26
N ARG A 13 9.05 -7.29 -16.60
CA ARG A 13 10.01 -8.28 -16.10
C ARG A 13 9.48 -9.70 -16.28
N TRP A 14 10.27 -10.52 -16.94
CA TRP A 14 10.02 -11.93 -17.20
C TRP A 14 11.01 -12.82 -16.47
N TYR A 15 10.53 -13.94 -15.96
CA TYR A 15 11.31 -15.03 -15.37
C TYR A 15 11.08 -16.28 -16.23
N GLY A 16 11.83 -16.39 -17.33
CA GLY A 16 11.54 -17.38 -18.37
C GLY A 16 10.15 -17.13 -18.97
N VAL A 17 9.24 -18.07 -18.80
CA VAL A 17 7.84 -17.97 -19.28
C VAL A 17 6.89 -17.27 -18.28
N VAL A 18 7.34 -17.04 -17.06
CA VAL A 18 6.53 -16.40 -16.03
C VAL A 18 6.73 -14.89 -16.07
N MET A 19 5.63 -14.17 -16.15
CA MET A 19 5.61 -12.71 -16.16
C MET A 19 5.46 -12.16 -14.74
N GLY A 20 6.45 -11.41 -14.29
CA GLY A 20 6.42 -10.74 -12.98
C GLY A 20 5.82 -9.33 -13.07
N LEU A 21 6.17 -8.57 -14.14
CA LEU A 21 5.59 -7.25 -14.46
C LEU A 21 5.34 -7.18 -15.96
N ASN A 22 4.25 -6.52 -16.36
CA ASN A 22 3.78 -6.46 -17.73
C ASN A 22 3.43 -5.03 -18.16
N ASN A 23 4.36 -4.39 -18.84
CA ASN A 23 4.19 -3.11 -19.52
C ASN A 23 3.51 -2.06 -18.60
N ILE A 24 4.09 -1.84 -17.42
CA ILE A 24 3.52 -0.92 -16.43
C ILE A 24 4.11 0.47 -16.55
N ASP A 25 3.22 1.47 -16.46
CA ASP A 25 3.54 2.88 -16.34
C ASP A 25 3.07 3.38 -14.98
N PHE A 26 3.93 4.06 -14.23
CA PHE A 26 3.57 4.61 -12.93
C PHE A 26 4.56 5.69 -12.47
N GLU A 27 4.08 6.53 -11.55
CA GLU A 27 4.89 7.53 -10.86
C GLU A 27 4.66 7.44 -9.35
N ILE A 28 5.75 7.57 -8.57
CA ILE A 28 5.69 7.73 -7.12
C ILE A 28 6.28 9.08 -6.76
N ARG A 29 5.49 9.87 -6.04
CA ARG A 29 5.85 11.21 -5.56
C ARG A 29 6.37 11.16 -4.13
N PRO A 30 7.02 12.24 -3.63
CA PRO A 30 7.46 12.32 -2.24
C PRO A 30 6.33 12.05 -1.23
N GLY A 31 6.70 11.46 -0.10
CA GLY A 31 5.76 11.09 0.97
C GLY A 31 5.63 9.59 1.15
N ILE A 32 4.49 9.13 1.70
CA ILE A 32 4.24 7.70 1.92
C ILE A 32 3.31 7.17 0.83
N THR A 33 3.80 6.21 0.05
CA THR A 33 3.03 5.50 -0.98
C THR A 33 2.88 4.03 -0.60
N GLY A 34 1.65 3.54 -0.62
CA GLY A 34 1.31 2.13 -0.44
C GLY A 34 1.38 1.36 -1.76
N LEU A 35 2.15 0.28 -1.81
CA LEU A 35 2.19 -0.66 -2.90
C LEU A 35 1.32 -1.87 -2.54
N VAL A 36 0.14 -1.99 -3.12
CA VAL A 36 -0.88 -2.96 -2.72
C VAL A 36 -1.13 -3.98 -3.82
N GLY A 37 -1.35 -5.22 -3.45
CA GLY A 37 -1.70 -6.29 -4.39
C GLY A 37 -1.70 -7.66 -3.72
N PRO A 38 -2.41 -8.65 -4.28
CA PRO A 38 -2.37 -10.02 -3.77
C PRO A 38 -0.97 -10.63 -3.88
N ASN A 39 -0.80 -11.82 -3.32
CA ASN A 39 0.43 -12.58 -3.53
C ASN A 39 0.58 -12.93 -5.01
N GLY A 40 1.79 -12.76 -5.54
CA GLY A 40 2.04 -12.93 -6.98
C GLY A 40 1.70 -11.72 -7.87
N ALA A 41 1.17 -10.62 -7.33
CA ALA A 41 0.83 -9.42 -8.11
C ALA A 41 2.01 -8.70 -8.76
N GLY A 42 3.25 -9.02 -8.38
CA GLY A 42 4.46 -8.37 -8.89
C GLY A 42 5.10 -7.37 -7.91
N LYS A 43 4.58 -7.20 -6.67
CA LYS A 43 5.10 -6.24 -5.68
C LYS A 43 6.60 -6.43 -5.41
N SER A 44 7.03 -7.64 -5.04
CA SER A 44 8.43 -7.92 -4.73
C SER A 44 9.33 -7.79 -5.97
N THR A 45 8.81 -8.11 -7.17
CA THR A 45 9.54 -7.88 -8.43
C THR A 45 9.79 -6.38 -8.64
N LEU A 46 8.76 -5.54 -8.44
CA LEU A 46 8.90 -4.09 -8.56
C LEU A 46 9.89 -3.54 -7.51
N ILE A 47 9.77 -3.98 -6.25
CA ILE A 47 10.69 -3.61 -5.17
C ILE A 47 12.14 -3.97 -5.51
N GLN A 48 12.38 -5.17 -6.04
CA GLN A 48 13.73 -5.60 -6.43
C GLN A 48 14.31 -4.75 -7.57
N ILE A 49 13.49 -4.29 -8.51
CA ILE A 49 13.94 -3.38 -9.57
C ILE A 49 14.25 -1.99 -8.97
N ILE A 50 13.39 -1.44 -8.11
CA ILE A 50 13.60 -0.15 -7.44
C ILE A 50 14.89 -0.16 -6.61
N THR A 51 15.16 -1.27 -5.93
CA THR A 51 16.34 -1.44 -5.06
C THR A 51 17.60 -1.90 -5.82
N GLY A 52 17.54 -1.94 -7.16
CA GLY A 52 18.70 -2.32 -7.98
C GLY A 52 19.16 -3.77 -7.86
N GLN A 53 18.32 -4.66 -7.31
CA GLN A 53 18.63 -6.10 -7.20
C GLN A 53 18.27 -6.85 -8.48
N LEU A 54 17.42 -6.27 -9.32
CA LEU A 54 16.89 -6.88 -10.52
C LEU A 54 16.84 -5.85 -11.66
N GLN A 55 17.25 -6.26 -12.85
CA GLN A 55 17.16 -5.45 -14.06
C GLN A 55 15.80 -5.71 -14.75
N PRO A 56 15.12 -4.68 -15.31
CA PRO A 56 13.96 -4.91 -16.17
C PRO A 56 14.30 -5.77 -17.38
N SER A 57 13.31 -6.50 -17.90
CA SER A 57 13.44 -7.20 -19.19
C SER A 57 13.20 -6.26 -20.38
N SER A 58 12.31 -5.27 -20.21
CA SER A 58 12.05 -4.18 -21.16
C SER A 58 11.50 -2.97 -20.41
N GLY A 59 11.48 -1.82 -21.10
CA GLY A 59 11.11 -0.54 -20.51
C GLY A 59 12.19 0.02 -19.61
N SER A 60 11.85 1.00 -18.77
CA SER A 60 12.81 1.66 -17.89
C SER A 60 12.20 1.97 -16.51
N LEU A 61 13.08 2.04 -15.51
CA LEU A 61 12.73 2.54 -14.19
C LEU A 61 13.84 3.49 -13.72
N THR A 62 13.42 4.65 -13.21
CA THR A 62 14.34 5.61 -12.59
C THR A 62 13.94 5.87 -11.13
N VAL A 63 14.96 6.09 -10.29
CA VAL A 63 14.84 6.56 -8.92
C VAL A 63 15.65 7.85 -8.82
N PHE A 64 15.02 8.94 -8.39
CA PHE A 64 15.63 10.30 -8.43
C PHE A 64 16.19 10.69 -9.80
N GLY A 65 15.54 10.24 -10.89
CA GLY A 65 15.94 10.52 -12.26
C GLY A 65 16.99 9.56 -12.84
N GLU A 66 17.54 8.64 -12.04
CA GLU A 66 18.63 7.75 -12.43
C GLU A 66 18.23 6.28 -12.36
N THR A 67 18.79 5.43 -13.22
CA THR A 67 18.55 3.98 -13.19
C THR A 67 19.26 3.36 -11.98
N PRO A 68 18.56 2.64 -11.08
CA PRO A 68 19.17 2.10 -9.86
C PRO A 68 20.09 0.88 -10.11
N TRP A 69 19.92 0.18 -11.23
CA TRP A 69 20.73 -0.99 -11.56
C TRP A 69 22.19 -0.62 -11.72
N ASN A 70 23.07 -1.30 -10.93
CA ASN A 70 24.51 -1.07 -10.91
C ASN A 70 24.92 0.41 -10.69
N HIS A 71 24.14 1.15 -9.88
CA HIS A 71 24.37 2.57 -9.61
C HIS A 71 24.58 2.86 -8.11
N PRO A 72 25.81 2.68 -7.57
CA PRO A 72 26.08 2.76 -6.13
C PRO A 72 25.66 4.09 -5.48
N ALA A 73 25.76 5.22 -6.21
CA ALA A 73 25.38 6.53 -5.68
C ALA A 73 23.88 6.61 -5.40
N ILE A 74 23.05 6.05 -6.26
CA ILE A 74 21.58 5.98 -6.04
C ILE A 74 21.25 4.98 -4.94
N LEU A 75 21.91 3.81 -4.93
CA LEU A 75 21.66 2.78 -3.91
C LEU A 75 21.99 3.27 -2.49
N LYS A 76 22.97 4.17 -2.33
CA LYS A 76 23.28 4.83 -1.05
C LYS A 76 22.14 5.76 -0.56
N ARG A 77 21.22 6.14 -1.41
CA ARG A 77 20.06 6.97 -1.06
C ARG A 77 18.81 6.14 -0.75
N ILE A 78 18.88 4.81 -0.93
CA ILE A 78 17.76 3.88 -0.76
C ILE A 78 18.00 3.00 0.46
N GLY A 79 17.12 3.07 1.46
CA GLY A 79 17.02 2.11 2.55
C GLY A 79 16.05 1.00 2.20
N TYR A 80 16.44 -0.25 2.42
CA TYR A 80 15.58 -1.40 2.13
C TYR A 80 15.37 -2.29 3.35
N CYS A 81 14.11 -2.57 3.64
CA CYS A 81 13.68 -3.49 4.68
C CYS A 81 12.92 -4.66 4.03
N PRO A 82 13.56 -5.82 3.82
CA PRO A 82 12.95 -6.97 3.15
C PRO A 82 11.87 -7.64 4.03
N GLU A 83 10.94 -8.37 3.41
CA GLU A 83 9.94 -9.16 4.12
C GLU A 83 10.61 -10.25 4.98
N ARG A 84 11.55 -11.01 4.37
CA ARG A 84 12.18 -12.14 5.06
C ARG A 84 13.00 -11.69 6.25
N GLU A 85 12.86 -12.43 7.34
CA GLU A 85 13.72 -12.29 8.52
C GLU A 85 15.06 -12.96 8.26
N SER A 86 16.13 -12.18 8.24
CA SER A 86 17.51 -12.65 8.07
C SER A 86 18.44 -12.14 9.17
N LEU A 87 17.88 -11.86 10.36
CA LEU A 87 18.68 -11.41 11.49
C LEU A 87 19.40 -12.58 12.16
N PRO A 88 20.72 -12.49 12.42
CA PRO A 88 21.48 -13.55 13.09
C PRO A 88 21.08 -13.65 14.56
N GLU A 89 20.47 -14.74 14.94
CA GLU A 89 19.83 -14.94 16.26
C GLU A 89 20.81 -14.82 17.44
N TYR A 90 22.07 -15.16 17.22
CA TYR A 90 23.13 -15.16 18.27
C TYR A 90 23.74 -13.79 18.54
N LEU A 91 23.52 -12.79 17.69
CA LEU A 91 24.03 -11.42 17.87
C LEU A 91 23.07 -10.55 18.68
N LYS A 92 23.66 -9.50 19.29
CA LYS A 92 22.89 -8.38 19.85
C LYS A 92 22.62 -7.33 18.76
N PRO A 93 21.56 -6.49 18.88
CA PRO A 93 21.22 -5.49 17.87
C PRO A 93 22.38 -4.51 17.58
N MET A 94 23.08 -4.07 18.61
CA MET A 94 24.22 -3.14 18.46
C MET A 94 25.39 -3.79 17.69
N ASP A 95 25.67 -5.08 17.94
CA ASP A 95 26.75 -5.79 17.26
C ASP A 95 26.41 -6.04 15.79
N TRP A 96 25.15 -6.41 15.51
CA TRP A 96 24.61 -6.57 14.15
C TRP A 96 24.70 -5.27 13.35
N LEU A 97 24.14 -4.19 13.89
CA LEU A 97 24.17 -2.88 13.23
C LEU A 97 25.59 -2.36 13.04
N ARG A 98 26.52 -2.62 13.99
CA ARG A 98 27.92 -2.24 13.85
C ARG A 98 28.59 -2.95 12.67
N GLY A 99 28.39 -4.26 12.53
CA GLY A 99 28.93 -5.02 11.42
C GLY A 99 28.46 -4.49 10.06
N LEU A 100 27.16 -4.21 9.94
CA LEU A 100 26.59 -3.63 8.71
C LEU A 100 27.10 -2.20 8.47
N GLY A 101 27.23 -1.39 9.53
CA GLY A 101 27.78 -0.04 9.45
C GLY A 101 29.19 -0.03 8.88
N GLN A 102 30.05 -0.96 9.32
CA GLN A 102 31.41 -1.11 8.77
C GLN A 102 31.41 -1.45 7.28
N ILE A 103 30.52 -2.37 6.85
CA ILE A 103 30.35 -2.69 5.42
C ILE A 103 29.88 -1.46 4.62
N SER A 104 29.06 -0.62 5.24
CA SER A 104 28.56 0.63 4.64
C SER A 104 29.54 1.80 4.72
N GLY A 105 30.76 1.59 5.22
CA GLY A 105 31.82 2.60 5.34
C GLY A 105 31.69 3.52 6.55
N ILE A 106 30.85 3.19 7.53
CA ILE A 106 30.72 3.94 8.78
C ILE A 106 31.89 3.59 9.71
N SER A 107 32.63 4.60 10.20
CA SER A 107 33.79 4.33 11.07
C SER A 107 33.34 3.71 12.39
N GLY A 108 34.16 2.79 12.92
CA GLY A 108 33.88 2.11 14.18
C GLY A 108 33.78 3.06 15.38
N SER A 109 34.45 4.22 15.35
CA SER A 109 34.39 5.26 16.37
C SER A 109 33.07 6.06 16.36
N ALA A 110 32.47 6.27 15.19
CA ALA A 110 31.18 6.98 15.03
C ALA A 110 29.97 6.09 15.32
N PHE A 111 30.13 4.77 15.25
CA PHE A 111 29.02 3.83 15.32
C PHE A 111 28.28 3.81 16.68
N PRO A 112 28.93 3.87 17.86
CA PRO A 112 28.22 3.77 19.13
C PRO A 112 27.10 4.79 19.29
N GLU A 113 27.35 6.04 18.91
CA GLU A 113 26.37 7.11 18.95
C GLU A 113 25.27 6.89 17.93
N LEU A 114 25.63 6.58 16.68
CA LEU A 114 24.69 6.27 15.61
C LEU A 114 23.80 5.08 15.96
N GLY A 115 24.36 3.98 16.48
CA GLY A 115 23.60 2.80 16.88
C GLY A 115 22.54 3.10 17.94
N VAL A 116 22.91 3.87 18.96
CA VAL A 116 21.97 4.35 19.99
C VAL A 116 20.87 5.19 19.37
N LYS A 117 21.21 6.16 18.50
CA LYS A 117 20.26 7.02 17.78
C LYS A 117 19.28 6.19 16.93
N LEU A 118 19.78 5.20 16.19
CA LEU A 118 18.96 4.32 15.36
C LEU A 118 17.97 3.50 16.20
N LEU A 119 18.45 2.84 17.27
CA LEU A 119 17.59 2.01 18.11
C LEU A 119 16.50 2.85 18.82
N LYS A 120 16.84 4.06 19.25
CA LYS A 120 15.84 5.00 19.81
C LYS A 120 14.85 5.45 18.75
N ARG A 121 15.31 5.75 17.54
CA ARG A 121 14.45 6.19 16.40
C ARG A 121 13.40 5.15 16.04
N VAL A 122 13.74 3.87 16.11
CA VAL A 122 12.79 2.76 15.89
C VAL A 122 12.04 2.34 17.16
N LYS A 123 12.08 3.12 18.21
CA LYS A 123 11.38 2.86 19.49
C LYS A 123 11.73 1.49 20.11
N LEU A 124 12.95 0.99 19.93
CA LEU A 124 13.41 -0.22 20.59
C LEU A 124 13.91 0.13 22.00
N GLY A 125 13.19 -0.34 23.03
CA GLY A 125 13.50 -0.02 24.43
C GLY A 125 14.90 -0.47 24.87
N GLU A 126 15.62 0.37 25.65
CA GLU A 126 17.00 0.14 26.07
C GLU A 126 17.20 -1.18 26.84
N ALA A 127 16.17 -1.61 27.60
CA ALA A 127 16.18 -2.90 28.32
C ALA A 127 16.38 -4.11 27.41
N HIS A 128 16.15 -3.96 26.12
CA HIS A 128 16.29 -5.04 25.14
C HIS A 128 17.65 -5.07 24.44
N TRP A 129 18.43 -3.98 24.45
CA TRP A 129 19.67 -3.87 23.66
C TRP A 129 20.76 -4.89 24.03
N LYS A 130 20.71 -5.41 25.27
CA LYS A 130 21.64 -6.44 25.75
C LYS A 130 21.21 -7.87 25.42
N LYS A 131 19.94 -8.07 24.98
CA LYS A 131 19.41 -9.38 24.60
C LYS A 131 19.86 -9.76 23.19
N ARG A 132 19.96 -11.07 22.90
CA ARG A 132 20.21 -11.60 21.56
C ARG A 132 18.97 -11.46 20.68
N LEU A 133 19.17 -11.30 19.37
CA LEU A 133 18.08 -11.14 18.40
C LEU A 133 17.14 -12.35 18.35
N GLY A 134 17.61 -13.57 18.64
CA GLY A 134 16.77 -14.75 18.77
C GLY A 134 15.76 -14.71 19.93
N GLN A 135 15.98 -13.83 20.91
CA GLN A 135 15.04 -13.62 22.04
C GLN A 135 14.00 -12.52 21.77
N TYR A 136 14.02 -11.94 20.56
CA TYR A 136 13.14 -10.83 20.20
C TYR A 136 11.79 -11.33 19.67
N SER A 137 10.72 -10.59 20.01
CA SER A 137 9.45 -10.75 19.33
C SER A 137 9.57 -10.34 17.85
N LYS A 138 8.62 -10.75 17.02
CA LYS A 138 8.60 -10.36 15.60
C LYS A 138 8.63 -8.85 15.44
N GLY A 139 7.87 -8.10 16.24
CA GLY A 139 7.87 -6.64 16.22
C GLY A 139 9.20 -6.01 16.63
N MET A 140 9.91 -6.59 17.60
CA MET A 140 11.26 -6.12 17.96
C MET A 140 12.27 -6.41 16.85
N ARG A 141 12.21 -7.57 16.20
CA ARG A 141 13.05 -7.90 15.04
C ARG A 141 12.76 -6.95 13.88
N GLN A 142 11.49 -6.65 13.61
CA GLN A 142 11.11 -5.70 12.58
C GLN A 142 11.68 -4.30 12.81
N ARG A 143 11.71 -3.82 14.07
CA ARG A 143 12.35 -2.55 14.42
C ARG A 143 13.85 -2.55 14.17
N VAL A 144 14.55 -3.66 14.44
CA VAL A 144 15.99 -3.79 14.11
C VAL A 144 16.23 -3.76 12.59
N LYS A 145 15.39 -4.43 11.80
CA LYS A 145 15.43 -4.36 10.33
C LYS A 145 15.22 -2.93 9.82
N LEU A 146 14.28 -2.21 10.43
CA LEU A 146 14.05 -0.81 10.10
C LEU A 146 15.26 0.07 10.48
N ALA A 147 15.87 -0.14 11.66
CA ALA A 147 17.09 0.55 12.06
C ALA A 147 18.24 0.29 11.08
N GLN A 148 18.38 -0.95 10.60
CA GLN A 148 19.34 -1.32 9.56
C GLN A 148 19.11 -0.53 8.26
N ALA A 149 17.86 -0.45 7.79
CA ALA A 149 17.50 0.27 6.57
C ALA A 149 17.74 1.79 6.67
N LEU A 150 17.73 2.34 7.88
CA LEU A 150 17.95 3.76 8.17
C LEU A 150 19.42 4.14 8.42
N MET A 151 20.34 3.18 8.44
CA MET A 151 21.70 3.36 8.90
C MET A 151 22.49 4.44 8.16
N HIS A 152 22.30 4.54 6.86
CA HIS A 152 22.99 5.47 5.97
C HIS A 152 22.17 6.72 5.64
N SER A 153 21.10 7.00 6.45
CA SER A 153 20.23 8.17 6.29
C SER A 153 19.64 8.31 4.89
N PRO A 154 18.88 7.31 4.42
CA PRO A 154 18.36 7.29 3.06
C PRO A 154 17.31 8.39 2.82
N ASP A 155 17.22 8.87 1.57
CA ASP A 155 16.15 9.76 1.10
C ASP A 155 14.87 8.99 0.75
N LEU A 156 15.02 7.70 0.39
CA LEU A 156 13.93 6.78 0.05
C LEU A 156 14.02 5.51 0.88
N LEU A 157 12.93 5.15 1.54
CA LEU A 157 12.83 3.92 2.33
C LEU A 157 11.82 2.97 1.66
N ILE A 158 12.27 1.77 1.31
CA ILE A 158 11.45 0.70 0.74
C ILE A 158 11.23 -0.37 1.79
N LEU A 159 9.97 -0.71 2.05
CA LEU A 159 9.57 -1.68 3.07
C LEU A 159 8.69 -2.76 2.43
N ASP A 160 9.16 -4.00 2.45
CA ASP A 160 8.40 -5.13 1.93
C ASP A 160 7.66 -5.85 3.06
N GLU A 161 6.32 -5.76 3.05
CA GLU A 161 5.39 -6.36 4.03
C GLU A 161 5.79 -6.13 5.52
N PRO A 162 6.14 -4.90 5.94
CA PRO A 162 6.73 -4.64 7.26
C PRO A 162 5.76 -4.86 8.42
N MET A 163 4.46 -4.91 8.17
CA MET A 163 3.42 -5.09 9.18
C MET A 163 2.95 -6.54 9.28
N ASN A 164 3.41 -7.42 8.38
CA ASN A 164 2.98 -8.81 8.33
C ASN A 164 3.29 -9.57 9.64
N GLY A 165 2.22 -10.14 10.25
CA GLY A 165 2.29 -10.94 11.49
C GLY A 165 2.65 -10.14 12.74
N LEU A 166 2.51 -8.81 12.73
CA LEU A 166 2.55 -7.98 13.92
C LEU A 166 1.16 -7.92 14.58
N ASP A 167 1.15 -7.78 15.89
CA ASP A 167 -0.04 -7.44 16.65
C ASP A 167 -0.49 -5.98 16.35
N PRO A 168 -1.72 -5.58 16.71
CA PRO A 168 -2.22 -4.24 16.44
C PRO A 168 -1.34 -3.12 16.99
N MET A 169 -0.78 -3.30 18.20
CA MET A 169 0.14 -2.32 18.79
C MET A 169 1.45 -2.20 18.01
N GLY A 170 2.02 -3.33 17.61
CA GLY A 170 3.24 -3.37 16.79
C GLY A 170 3.04 -2.69 15.45
N ARG A 171 1.89 -2.87 14.80
CA ARG A 171 1.54 -2.18 13.54
C ARG A 171 1.43 -0.67 13.75
N GLN A 172 0.76 -0.23 14.82
CA GLN A 172 0.64 1.19 15.15
C GLN A 172 2.00 1.83 15.41
N ASP A 173 2.89 1.16 16.15
CA ASP A 173 4.23 1.66 16.42
C ASP A 173 5.08 1.82 15.15
N ILE A 174 5.03 0.84 14.23
CA ILE A 174 5.69 0.96 12.93
C ILE A 174 5.08 2.12 12.13
N ALA A 175 3.75 2.24 12.09
CA ALA A 175 3.09 3.35 11.39
C ALA A 175 3.53 4.72 11.93
N ASP A 176 3.65 4.88 13.25
CA ASP A 176 4.09 6.13 13.88
C ASP A 176 5.55 6.46 13.55
N ILE A 177 6.42 5.43 13.53
CA ILE A 177 7.83 5.61 13.12
C ILE A 177 7.87 6.09 11.67
N LEU A 178 7.12 5.45 10.75
CA LEU A 178 7.09 5.83 9.35
C LEU A 178 6.52 7.24 9.13
N LYS A 179 5.48 7.62 9.86
CA LYS A 179 4.94 9.00 9.84
C LYS A 179 5.97 10.03 10.30
N SER A 180 6.77 9.70 11.33
CA SER A 180 7.85 10.58 11.80
C SER A 180 8.93 10.74 10.73
N LEU A 181 9.38 9.65 10.11
CA LEU A 181 10.37 9.68 9.03
C LEU A 181 9.90 10.50 7.83
N ALA A 182 8.63 10.35 7.45
CA ALA A 182 8.06 11.12 6.35
C ALA A 182 7.98 12.63 6.65
N ARG A 183 7.71 13.03 7.90
CA ARG A 183 7.77 14.44 8.33
C ARG A 183 9.18 15.01 8.29
N GLU A 184 10.20 14.18 8.43
CA GLU A 184 11.61 14.54 8.30
C GLU A 184 12.08 14.60 6.82
N GLY A 185 11.17 14.35 5.86
CA GLY A 185 11.45 14.43 4.42
C GLY A 185 11.82 13.11 3.76
N VAL A 186 11.87 12.00 4.50
CA VAL A 186 12.12 10.67 3.91
C VAL A 186 10.89 10.21 3.12
N SER A 187 11.08 9.89 1.86
CA SER A 187 10.03 9.26 1.05
C SER A 187 9.96 7.77 1.33
N ILE A 188 8.74 7.21 1.36
CA ILE A 188 8.52 5.84 1.80
C ILE A 188 7.63 5.10 0.81
N VAL A 189 8.05 3.92 0.39
CA VAL A 189 7.21 2.93 -0.31
C VAL A 189 7.04 1.73 0.61
N ILE A 190 5.81 1.41 0.93
CA ILE A 190 5.47 0.29 1.81
C ILE A 190 4.55 -0.68 1.09
N SER A 191 4.95 -1.95 0.98
CA SER A 191 4.09 -2.99 0.41
C SER A 191 3.18 -3.62 1.46
N SER A 192 1.98 -3.99 1.04
CA SER A 192 1.07 -4.87 1.78
C SER A 192 0.12 -5.60 0.82
N HIS A 193 -0.32 -6.78 1.22
CA HIS A 193 -1.43 -7.47 0.57
C HIS A 193 -2.79 -7.07 1.19
N ILE A 194 -2.79 -6.27 2.25
CA ILE A 194 -3.98 -5.79 2.97
C ILE A 194 -4.07 -4.27 2.83
N LEU A 195 -4.98 -3.81 1.99
CA LEU A 195 -5.15 -2.38 1.74
C LEU A 195 -5.52 -1.59 3.00
N ALA A 196 -6.38 -2.15 3.86
CA ALA A 196 -6.82 -1.50 5.10
C ALA A 196 -5.65 -1.11 6.04
N GLU A 197 -4.54 -1.88 6.03
CA GLU A 197 -3.35 -1.55 6.82
C GLU A 197 -2.69 -0.24 6.36
N LEU A 198 -2.79 0.06 5.08
CA LEU A 198 -2.14 1.22 4.47
C LEU A 198 -3.05 2.45 4.37
N GLU A 199 -4.38 2.26 4.46
CA GLU A 199 -5.34 3.36 4.34
C GLU A 199 -5.12 4.52 5.33
N SER A 200 -4.71 4.22 6.57
CA SER A 200 -4.45 5.23 7.60
C SER A 200 -3.06 5.87 7.49
N LEU A 201 -2.15 5.22 6.76
CA LEU A 201 -0.74 5.59 6.68
C LEU A 201 -0.40 6.34 5.41
N CYS A 202 -0.90 5.86 4.25
CA CYS A 202 -0.50 6.35 2.94
C CYS A 202 -1.46 7.42 2.42
N LYS A 203 -0.93 8.43 1.73
CA LYS A 203 -1.71 9.40 0.95
C LYS A 203 -1.95 8.89 -0.47
N ASN A 204 -0.94 8.25 -1.03
CA ASN A 204 -0.95 7.69 -2.39
C ASN A 204 -0.89 6.16 -2.33
N ILE A 205 -1.49 5.52 -3.30
CA ILE A 205 -1.53 4.07 -3.44
C ILE A 205 -1.22 3.70 -4.88
N LEU A 206 -0.44 2.64 -5.05
CA LEU A 206 -0.19 1.96 -6.32
C LEU A 206 -0.72 0.53 -6.18
N ILE A 207 -1.76 0.20 -6.93
CA ILE A 207 -2.40 -1.14 -6.90
C ILE A 207 -1.87 -1.97 -8.04
N LEU A 208 -1.28 -3.13 -7.70
CA LEU A 208 -0.82 -4.13 -8.65
C LEU A 208 -1.71 -5.38 -8.62
N ASN A 209 -1.99 -5.94 -9.80
CA ASN A 209 -2.55 -7.27 -9.94
C ASN A 209 -2.05 -7.93 -11.22
N TRP A 210 -1.65 -9.20 -11.17
CA TRP A 210 -1.13 -9.97 -12.31
C TRP A 210 -0.03 -9.23 -13.10
N GLY A 211 0.88 -8.57 -12.39
CA GLY A 211 1.97 -7.81 -12.99
C GLY A 211 1.56 -6.51 -13.68
N ARG A 212 0.34 -6.03 -13.50
CA ARG A 212 -0.19 -4.79 -14.10
C ARG A 212 -0.55 -3.76 -13.03
N VAL A 213 -0.44 -2.49 -13.36
CA VAL A 213 -1.00 -1.40 -12.55
C VAL A 213 -2.50 -1.33 -12.80
N ILE A 214 -3.28 -1.50 -11.76
CA ILE A 214 -4.75 -1.39 -11.79
C ILE A 214 -5.18 0.04 -11.49
N ALA A 215 -4.52 0.69 -10.53
CA ALA A 215 -4.77 2.08 -10.18
C ALA A 215 -3.52 2.68 -9.51
N SER A 216 -3.30 3.97 -9.71
CA SER A 216 -2.20 4.72 -9.12
C SER A 216 -2.63 6.16 -8.87
N GLY A 217 -2.35 6.70 -7.68
CA GLY A 217 -2.65 8.10 -7.35
C GLY A 217 -3.07 8.31 -5.90
N ALA A 218 -3.68 9.46 -5.64
CA ALA A 218 -4.23 9.78 -4.33
C ALA A 218 -5.44 8.87 -4.01
N LYS A 219 -5.57 8.46 -2.76
CA LYS A 219 -6.66 7.56 -2.32
C LYS A 219 -8.05 8.02 -2.75
N ASN A 220 -8.31 9.32 -2.66
CA ASN A 220 -9.60 9.89 -3.02
C ASN A 220 -9.86 9.83 -4.53
N GLU A 221 -8.83 10.00 -5.36
CA GLU A 221 -8.90 9.87 -6.82
C GLU A 221 -9.14 8.41 -7.20
N ILE A 222 -8.36 7.49 -6.66
CA ILE A 222 -8.55 6.04 -6.86
C ILE A 222 -9.95 5.61 -6.43
N ARG A 223 -10.45 6.09 -5.29
CA ARG A 223 -11.80 5.79 -4.82
C ARG A 223 -12.86 6.32 -5.78
N SER A 224 -12.69 7.54 -6.29
CA SER A 224 -13.59 8.12 -7.29
C SER A 224 -13.56 7.33 -8.60
N ASP A 225 -12.40 7.00 -9.11
CA ASP A 225 -12.24 6.27 -10.37
C ASP A 225 -12.78 4.84 -10.28
N LEU A 226 -12.51 4.15 -9.18
CA LEU A 226 -12.99 2.79 -8.96
C LEU A 226 -14.49 2.76 -8.56
N SER A 227 -15.03 3.80 -7.93
CA SER A 227 -16.47 3.90 -7.62
C SER A 227 -17.32 4.14 -8.87
N GLN A 228 -16.75 4.58 -9.98
CA GLN A 228 -17.46 4.67 -11.26
C GLN A 228 -17.90 3.29 -11.79
N TRP A 229 -17.34 2.20 -11.28
CA TRP A 229 -17.61 0.84 -11.79
C TRP A 229 -18.84 0.18 -11.18
N ALA A 230 -19.19 0.41 -9.95
CA ALA A 230 -20.50 0.06 -9.35
C ALA A 230 -20.57 0.49 -7.87
N GLU A 231 -21.57 1.25 -7.50
CA GLU A 231 -21.92 1.50 -6.10
C GLU A 231 -23.04 0.56 -5.67
N GLU A 232 -22.92 -0.06 -4.50
CA GLU A 232 -23.97 -0.88 -3.91
C GLU A 232 -24.79 -0.05 -2.94
N LEU A 233 -26.09 0.05 -3.20
CA LEU A 233 -27.06 0.72 -2.35
C LEU A 233 -28.04 -0.29 -1.77
N THR A 234 -28.41 -0.06 -0.53
CA THR A 234 -29.52 -0.74 0.14
C THR A 234 -30.60 0.30 0.40
N VAL A 235 -31.80 0.04 -0.06
CA VAL A 235 -32.98 0.87 0.18
C VAL A 235 -34.05 0.03 0.84
N ARG A 236 -34.62 0.54 1.95
CA ARG A 236 -35.87 0.00 2.52
C ARG A 236 -37.00 0.91 2.15
N CYS A 237 -38.09 0.34 1.58
CA CYS A 237 -39.22 1.07 1.12
C CYS A 237 -40.50 0.20 1.19
N ASP A 238 -41.64 0.82 1.04
CA ASP A 238 -42.94 0.15 1.07
C ASP A 238 -43.13 -0.86 -0.08
N ASP A 239 -42.53 -0.62 -1.26
CA ASP A 239 -42.59 -1.54 -2.41
C ASP A 239 -41.23 -1.64 -3.12
N PRO A 240 -40.36 -2.58 -2.68
CA PRO A 240 -39.05 -2.80 -3.28
C PRO A 240 -39.09 -3.27 -4.75
N GLN A 241 -40.14 -3.99 -5.15
CA GLN A 241 -40.30 -4.48 -6.52
C GLN A 241 -40.62 -3.31 -7.49
N LYS A 242 -41.52 -2.42 -7.10
CA LYS A 242 -41.82 -1.21 -7.87
C LYS A 242 -40.57 -0.34 -8.03
N LEU A 243 -39.82 -0.14 -6.95
CA LEU A 243 -38.55 0.60 -7.00
C LEU A 243 -37.53 -0.03 -7.95
N ALA A 244 -37.34 -1.35 -7.87
CA ALA A 244 -36.44 -2.08 -8.77
C ALA A 244 -36.87 -1.93 -10.25
N GLY A 245 -38.16 -2.02 -10.54
CA GLY A 245 -38.75 -1.80 -11.89
C GLY A 245 -38.47 -0.40 -12.45
N ILE A 246 -38.65 0.64 -11.62
CA ILE A 246 -38.33 2.03 -12.01
C ILE A 246 -36.86 2.19 -12.33
N LEU A 247 -35.95 1.71 -11.44
CA LEU A 247 -34.51 1.82 -11.61
C LEU A 247 -33.99 1.00 -12.82
N PHE A 248 -34.63 -0.13 -13.11
CA PHE A 248 -34.32 -0.93 -14.27
C PHE A 248 -34.65 -0.23 -15.57
N ASN A 249 -35.88 0.35 -15.65
CA ASN A 249 -36.35 1.09 -16.83
C ASN A 249 -35.52 2.33 -17.14
N GLU A 250 -35.01 3.00 -16.11
CA GLU A 250 -34.13 4.17 -16.25
C GLU A 250 -32.64 3.76 -16.58
N GLY A 251 -32.36 2.46 -16.65
CA GLY A 251 -31.02 1.95 -17.02
C GLY A 251 -29.94 2.14 -15.95
N HIS A 252 -30.35 2.34 -14.71
CA HIS A 252 -29.40 2.56 -13.60
C HIS A 252 -28.82 1.28 -13.02
N LEU A 253 -29.49 0.13 -13.17
CA LEU A 253 -29.12 -1.13 -12.52
C LEU A 253 -28.09 -1.95 -13.29
N LEU A 254 -27.10 -2.46 -12.56
CA LEU A 254 -26.21 -3.55 -13.01
C LEU A 254 -26.64 -4.91 -12.45
N GLY A 255 -27.39 -4.90 -11.36
CA GLY A 255 -27.93 -6.08 -10.70
C GLY A 255 -28.63 -5.67 -9.42
N PHE A 256 -29.57 -6.50 -8.96
CA PHE A 256 -30.33 -6.23 -7.74
C PHE A 256 -30.78 -7.54 -7.08
N ASP A 257 -31.08 -7.46 -5.78
CA ASP A 257 -31.67 -8.49 -4.97
C ASP A 257 -32.81 -7.89 -4.12
N ILE A 258 -33.93 -8.58 -4.02
CA ILE A 258 -35.11 -8.12 -3.30
C ILE A 258 -35.40 -9.05 -2.14
N ASN A 259 -35.42 -8.50 -0.92
CA ASN A 259 -35.93 -9.15 0.26
C ASN A 259 -37.30 -8.54 0.64
N GLN A 260 -38.38 -9.25 0.32
CA GLN A 260 -39.74 -8.77 0.58
C GLN A 260 -40.08 -8.74 2.06
N GLU A 261 -39.57 -9.72 2.86
CA GLU A 261 -39.86 -9.77 4.30
C GLU A 261 -39.28 -8.55 5.04
N GLU A 262 -38.08 -8.12 4.62
CA GLU A 262 -37.42 -6.94 5.19
C GLU A 262 -37.75 -5.63 4.46
N GLN A 263 -38.66 -5.66 3.45
CA GLN A 263 -38.96 -4.53 2.58
C GLN A 263 -37.70 -3.85 2.05
N ARG A 264 -36.72 -4.64 1.58
CA ARG A 264 -35.39 -4.20 1.21
C ARG A 264 -35.09 -4.51 -0.24
N LEU A 265 -34.46 -3.55 -0.91
CA LEU A 265 -33.83 -3.67 -2.22
C LEU A 265 -32.33 -3.40 -2.08
N ASP A 266 -31.50 -4.40 -2.35
CA ASP A 266 -30.07 -4.27 -2.52
C ASP A 266 -29.78 -4.18 -4.02
N PHE A 267 -29.07 -3.14 -4.47
CA PHE A 267 -28.82 -2.98 -5.91
C PHE A 267 -27.48 -2.31 -6.20
N ARG A 268 -26.96 -2.58 -7.40
CA ARG A 268 -25.72 -1.99 -7.93
C ARG A 268 -26.06 -1.02 -9.05
N ILE A 269 -25.50 0.19 -8.97
CA ILE A 269 -25.74 1.26 -9.95
C ILE A 269 -24.55 1.40 -10.91
N LYS A 270 -24.88 1.65 -12.19
CA LYS A 270 -23.90 1.74 -13.27
C LYS A 270 -23.13 3.06 -13.28
N ASN A 271 -23.76 4.15 -12.89
CA ASN A 271 -23.20 5.51 -12.93
C ASN A 271 -23.70 6.31 -11.72
N PRO A 272 -22.98 6.27 -10.58
CA PRO A 272 -23.39 6.93 -9.36
C PRO A 272 -23.69 8.42 -9.55
N SER A 273 -22.85 9.14 -10.28
CA SER A 273 -23.01 10.58 -10.50
C SER A 273 -24.29 10.93 -11.25
N HIS A 274 -24.70 10.09 -12.22
CA HIS A 274 -25.96 10.29 -12.95
C HIS A 274 -27.15 9.86 -12.08
N PHE A 275 -27.04 8.73 -11.40
CA PHE A 275 -28.05 8.22 -10.49
C PHE A 275 -28.44 9.25 -9.42
N TYR A 276 -27.50 9.82 -8.69
CA TYR A 276 -27.81 10.79 -7.64
C TYR A 276 -28.43 12.09 -8.15
N LYS A 277 -28.16 12.49 -9.37
CA LYS A 277 -28.83 13.66 -9.99
C LYS A 277 -30.30 13.39 -10.30
N THR A 278 -30.64 12.15 -10.65
CA THR A 278 -32.02 11.76 -11.02
C THR A 278 -32.81 11.19 -9.84
N TRP A 279 -32.14 10.72 -8.79
CA TRP A 279 -32.71 10.01 -7.66
C TRP A 279 -33.90 10.72 -7.01
N ASN A 280 -33.75 11.99 -6.66
CA ASN A 280 -34.82 12.76 -6.00
C ASN A 280 -36.07 12.89 -6.88
N ARG A 281 -35.89 13.07 -8.19
CA ARG A 281 -37.03 13.14 -9.15
C ARG A 281 -37.72 11.78 -9.23
N LEU A 282 -36.94 10.69 -9.38
CA LEU A 282 -37.50 9.34 -9.47
C LEU A 282 -38.34 8.98 -8.23
N LEU A 283 -37.89 9.37 -7.05
CA LEU A 283 -38.64 9.16 -5.82
C LEU A 283 -39.93 9.96 -5.77
N GLN A 284 -39.92 11.25 -6.14
CA GLN A 284 -41.12 12.10 -6.17
C GLN A 284 -42.15 11.56 -7.14
N ASP A 285 -41.71 11.14 -8.33
CA ASP A 285 -42.60 10.62 -9.38
C ASP A 285 -43.16 9.22 -9.05
N SER A 286 -42.46 8.46 -8.22
CA SER A 286 -42.80 7.08 -7.87
C SER A 286 -43.93 6.95 -6.87
N GLY A 287 -44.12 7.94 -5.98
CA GLY A 287 -45.06 7.87 -4.85
C GLY A 287 -44.67 6.82 -3.80
N LEU A 288 -43.41 6.33 -3.82
CA LEU A 288 -42.89 5.37 -2.86
C LEU A 288 -42.46 6.04 -1.56
N THR A 289 -42.67 5.35 -0.45
CA THR A 289 -42.16 5.77 0.86
C THR A 289 -40.83 5.09 1.15
N ILE A 290 -39.76 5.88 1.24
CA ILE A 290 -38.44 5.38 1.60
C ILE A 290 -38.26 5.46 3.11
N PHE A 291 -37.96 4.34 3.75
CA PHE A 291 -37.71 4.24 5.20
C PHE A 291 -36.22 4.45 5.52
N GLU A 292 -35.35 3.91 4.66
CA GLU A 292 -33.91 3.96 4.87
C GLU A 292 -33.21 3.88 3.51
N ILE A 293 -32.13 4.65 3.36
CA ILE A 293 -31.16 4.49 2.30
C ILE A 293 -29.78 4.40 2.93
N SER A 294 -29.09 3.34 2.65
CA SER A 294 -27.70 3.17 3.03
C SER A 294 -26.86 2.81 1.81
N SER A 295 -25.77 3.52 1.65
CA SER A 295 -24.72 3.12 0.74
C SER A 295 -23.85 2.15 1.52
N LYS A 296 -23.73 0.92 1.01
CA LYS A 296 -22.55 0.12 1.36
C LYS A 296 -21.38 0.83 0.68
N SER A 297 -20.93 1.94 1.29
CA SER A 297 -19.74 2.65 0.83
C SER A 297 -18.64 1.59 0.78
N GLN A 298 -18.32 1.14 -0.43
CA GLN A 298 -17.28 0.14 -0.60
C GLN A 298 -16.02 0.80 -0.05
N SER A 299 -15.54 0.31 1.06
CA SER A 299 -14.20 0.68 1.51
C SER A 299 -13.26 0.39 0.33
N LEU A 300 -12.21 1.17 0.16
CA LEU A 300 -11.18 0.86 -0.84
C LEU A 300 -10.80 -0.63 -0.80
N ASN A 301 -10.90 -1.26 0.38
CA ASN A 301 -10.67 -2.68 0.61
C ASN A 301 -11.69 -3.60 -0.10
N GLN A 302 -12.97 -3.23 -0.13
CA GLN A 302 -14.00 -4.02 -0.84
C GLN A 302 -13.85 -3.88 -2.36
N ILE A 303 -13.50 -2.67 -2.83
CA ILE A 303 -13.20 -2.42 -4.24
C ILE A 303 -11.94 -3.19 -4.64
N PHE A 304 -10.90 -3.14 -3.82
CA PHE A 304 -9.67 -3.88 -4.03
C PHE A 304 -9.93 -5.38 -4.17
N ASN A 305 -10.71 -5.98 -3.26
CA ASN A 305 -11.06 -7.40 -3.32
C ASN A 305 -11.82 -7.76 -4.62
N LYS A 306 -12.72 -6.90 -5.10
CA LYS A 306 -13.45 -7.13 -6.35
C LYS A 306 -12.59 -7.05 -7.61
N VAL A 307 -11.55 -6.22 -7.59
CA VAL A 307 -10.65 -6.03 -8.75
C VAL A 307 -9.51 -7.04 -8.74
N THR A 308 -9.26 -7.69 -7.60
CA THR A 308 -8.16 -8.66 -7.44
C THR A 308 -8.63 -10.12 -7.41
N THR A 309 -9.93 -10.39 -7.29
CA THR A 309 -10.53 -11.71 -7.51
C THR A 309 -10.83 -11.92 -8.97
#